data_686501bea0cf59735b73314d7d048aef
#
_entry.id   686501bea0cf59735b73314d7d048aef
#
_cell.length_a   1.000
_cell.length_b   1.000
_cell.length_c   1.000
_cell.angle_alpha   90.00
_cell.angle_beta   90.00
_cell.angle_gamma   90.00
#
_symmetry.space_group_name_H-M   'P 1'
#
loop_
_entity.id
_entity.type
_entity.pdbx_description
1 polymer ?
#
loop_
_entity_poly.entity_id
_entity_poly.type
_entity_poly.pdbx_seq_one_letter_code
_entity_poly.pdbx_strand_id
1 'polypeptide(L)'
;IDGLLYELMEVLFKCHKNLFVVGDPDQTIYTWRGARISYLMEFDQNFPDVQTIFMNQNYRSTPQILQVSNALIAANSHRIEKNLYTSLPNGPAVQAAHFASMEAQGKGVAELVESLIKKGYRYKDIAILYRAHYMSRSLEEAFMKKELPYTICSGIQFYQRAEIKDALSYMRMLVYRDDLDFLRTVNTPKRNIGRSRIQFLTEYAQGREISLYQALKENLATALFSSTKAGEYVRLIDGFQTDGKPVHEILSEILDQSGRDWTIWRN
;
A
#
# COMPACT_ATOMS: atom_id res chain seq x y z
N ILE A 1 -1.81 -22.21 5.09
CA ILE A 1 -1.85 -23.05 3.87
C ILE A 1 -3.30 -23.14 3.39
N ASP A 2 -3.55 -23.07 2.08
CA ASP A 2 -4.84 -23.29 1.44
C ASP A 2 -5.06 -24.78 1.10
N GLY A 3 -6.28 -25.15 0.61
CA GLY A 3 -6.64 -26.53 0.33
C GLY A 3 -5.79 -27.18 -0.75
N LEU A 4 -5.45 -26.46 -1.82
CA LEU A 4 -4.67 -27.01 -2.93
C LEU A 4 -3.25 -27.35 -2.51
N LEU A 5 -2.60 -26.50 -1.73
CA LEU A 5 -1.28 -26.77 -1.18
C LEU A 5 -1.30 -27.92 -0.17
N TYR A 6 -2.39 -28.08 0.59
CA TYR A 6 -2.57 -29.18 1.50
C TYR A 6 -2.70 -30.51 0.75
N GLU A 7 -3.52 -30.59 -0.30
CA GLU A 7 -3.67 -31.77 -1.16
C GLU A 7 -2.33 -32.16 -1.83
N LEU A 8 -1.58 -31.16 -2.31
CA LEU A 8 -0.24 -31.40 -2.86
C LEU A 8 0.70 -32.01 -1.82
N MET A 9 0.66 -31.52 -0.59
CA MET A 9 1.45 -32.06 0.51
C MET A 9 1.08 -33.52 0.81
N GLU A 10 -0.23 -33.85 0.81
CA GLU A 10 -0.70 -35.23 1.00
C GLU A 10 -0.20 -36.18 -0.11
N VAL A 11 -0.23 -35.72 -1.36
CA VAL A 11 0.29 -36.52 -2.48
C VAL A 11 1.79 -36.77 -2.34
N LEU A 12 2.57 -35.77 -1.98
CA LEU A 12 4.01 -35.91 -1.76
C LEU A 12 4.31 -36.82 -0.57
N PHE A 13 3.55 -36.71 0.52
CA PHE A 13 3.68 -37.59 1.68
C PHE A 13 3.49 -39.08 1.33
N LYS A 14 2.52 -39.39 0.48
CA LYS A 14 2.27 -40.79 0.03
C LYS A 14 3.51 -41.43 -0.58
N CYS A 15 4.34 -40.65 -1.27
CA CYS A 15 5.55 -41.12 -1.90
C CYS A 15 6.71 -41.34 -0.92
N HIS A 16 6.90 -40.45 0.05
CA HIS A 16 8.12 -40.39 0.87
C HIS A 16 7.89 -40.75 2.35
N LYS A 17 6.65 -40.68 2.82
CA LYS A 17 6.23 -40.88 4.22
C LYS A 17 7.09 -40.10 5.25
N ASN A 18 7.74 -39.07 4.83
CA ASN A 18 8.57 -38.18 5.63
C ASN A 18 8.10 -36.76 5.48
N LEU A 19 7.52 -36.20 6.53
CA LEU A 19 6.92 -34.87 6.51
C LEU A 19 7.30 -34.15 7.79
N PHE A 20 7.84 -32.95 7.62
CA PHE A 20 8.13 -32.03 8.71
C PHE A 20 7.36 -30.73 8.48
N VAL A 21 6.45 -30.42 9.38
CA VAL A 21 5.56 -29.25 9.29
C VAL A 21 5.78 -28.34 10.49
N VAL A 22 5.90 -27.04 10.22
CA VAL A 22 5.96 -26.01 11.25
C VAL A 22 4.82 -25.05 11.04
N GLY A 23 4.11 -24.71 12.09
CA GLY A 23 3.00 -23.76 12.02
C GLY A 23 2.62 -23.20 13.37
N ASP A 24 1.83 -22.15 13.33
CA ASP A 24 1.23 -21.54 14.52
C ASP A 24 -0.24 -21.26 14.24
N PRO A 25 -1.17 -22.04 14.84
CA PRO A 25 -2.61 -21.86 14.63
C PRO A 25 -3.08 -20.47 15.07
N ASP A 26 -2.47 -19.88 16.10
CA ASP A 26 -2.82 -18.55 16.61
C ASP A 26 -2.42 -17.40 15.65
N GLN A 27 -1.57 -17.66 14.63
CA GLN A 27 -1.14 -16.70 13.63
C GLN A 27 -1.83 -16.87 12.27
N THR A 28 -2.98 -17.56 12.22
CA THR A 28 -3.75 -17.73 10.98
C THR A 28 -4.54 -16.48 10.65
N ILE A 29 -3.89 -15.50 9.97
CA ILE A 29 -4.47 -14.18 9.62
C ILE A 29 -4.89 -14.08 8.15
N TYR A 30 -4.74 -15.15 7.34
CA TYR A 30 -5.06 -15.18 5.90
C TYR A 30 -6.23 -16.12 5.56
N THR A 31 -7.22 -16.26 6.45
CA THR A 31 -8.41 -17.09 6.22
C THR A 31 -9.19 -16.65 4.97
N TRP A 32 -9.25 -15.36 4.71
CA TRP A 32 -9.85 -14.76 3.51
C TRP A 32 -9.11 -15.11 2.19
N ARG A 33 -7.87 -15.64 2.28
CA ARG A 33 -7.13 -16.21 1.15
C ARG A 33 -7.21 -17.74 1.08
N GLY A 34 -8.13 -18.36 1.82
CA GLY A 34 -8.31 -19.80 1.84
C GLY A 34 -7.43 -20.56 2.84
N ALA A 35 -6.67 -19.87 3.70
CA ALA A 35 -5.94 -20.53 4.78
C ALA A 35 -6.91 -21.12 5.80
N ARG A 36 -6.71 -22.39 6.17
CA ARG A 36 -7.54 -23.11 7.13
C ARG A 36 -6.72 -23.53 8.33
N ILE A 37 -7.17 -23.14 9.49
CA ILE A 37 -6.57 -23.52 10.78
C ILE A 37 -6.74 -25.02 11.07
N SER A 38 -7.84 -25.64 10.57
CA SER A 38 -8.14 -27.05 10.77
C SER A 38 -7.01 -27.98 10.29
N TYR A 39 -6.31 -27.63 9.20
CA TYR A 39 -5.21 -28.42 8.70
C TYR A 39 -4.05 -28.60 9.71
N LEU A 40 -3.89 -27.67 10.63
CA LEU A 40 -2.90 -27.76 11.68
C LEU A 40 -3.49 -28.36 12.96
N MET A 41 -4.75 -28.02 13.26
CA MET A 41 -5.44 -28.51 14.46
C MET A 41 -5.76 -30.02 14.41
N GLU A 42 -6.01 -30.55 13.21
CA GLU A 42 -6.40 -31.93 12.94
C GLU A 42 -5.26 -32.73 12.30
N PHE A 43 -4.02 -32.22 12.37
CA PHE A 43 -2.89 -32.76 11.66
C PHE A 43 -2.57 -34.19 12.11
N ASP A 44 -2.64 -34.46 13.40
CA ASP A 44 -2.42 -35.79 14.01
C ASP A 44 -3.52 -36.82 13.68
N GLN A 45 -4.73 -36.33 13.30
CA GLN A 45 -5.83 -37.21 12.85
C GLN A 45 -5.66 -37.61 11.38
N ASN A 46 -5.02 -36.77 10.58
CA ASN A 46 -4.87 -36.98 9.12
C ASN A 46 -3.58 -37.70 8.75
N PHE A 47 -2.57 -37.67 9.60
CA PHE A 47 -1.27 -38.35 9.37
C PHE A 47 -0.96 -39.30 10.50
N PRO A 48 -0.54 -40.55 10.19
CA PRO A 48 -0.14 -41.53 11.21
C PRO A 48 1.21 -41.18 11.83
N ASP A 49 1.39 -41.57 13.06
CA ASP A 49 2.66 -41.50 13.78
C ASP A 49 3.26 -40.10 13.93
N VAL A 50 2.39 -39.07 14.05
CA VAL A 50 2.83 -37.68 14.22
C VAL A 50 3.46 -37.49 15.60
N GLN A 51 4.67 -36.93 15.61
CA GLN A 51 5.31 -36.41 16.80
C GLN A 51 5.16 -34.88 16.86
N THR A 52 4.35 -34.38 17.79
CA THR A 52 4.14 -32.94 17.99
C THR A 52 5.13 -32.38 19.01
N ILE A 53 5.85 -31.33 18.61
CA ILE A 53 6.82 -30.63 19.46
C ILE A 53 6.35 -29.18 19.63
N PHE A 54 6.14 -28.74 20.87
CA PHE A 54 5.75 -27.39 21.20
C PHE A 54 6.96 -26.51 21.44
N MET A 55 7.09 -25.42 20.64
CA MET A 55 8.15 -24.43 20.78
C MET A 55 7.65 -23.24 21.59
N ASN A 56 7.56 -23.38 22.90
CA ASN A 56 6.97 -22.37 23.78
C ASN A 56 7.96 -21.26 24.20
N GLN A 57 9.26 -21.49 24.07
CA GLN A 57 10.26 -20.49 24.41
C GLN A 57 10.36 -19.43 23.31
N ASN A 58 10.13 -18.17 23.68
CA ASN A 58 10.25 -17.01 22.81
C ASN A 58 11.58 -16.30 23.07
N TYR A 59 12.33 -16.02 21.99
CA TYR A 59 13.65 -15.39 22.04
C TYR A 59 13.61 -13.93 21.52
N ARG A 60 12.43 -13.40 21.20
CA ARG A 60 12.24 -12.10 20.56
C ARG A 60 11.75 -11.03 21.54
N SER A 61 10.78 -11.39 22.36
CA SER A 61 9.97 -10.44 23.12
C SER A 61 10.25 -10.52 24.63
N THR A 62 10.15 -9.38 25.29
CA THR A 62 10.27 -9.29 26.76
C THR A 62 9.05 -9.93 27.44
N PRO A 63 9.16 -10.29 28.74
CA PRO A 63 8.05 -10.87 29.51
C PRO A 63 6.76 -10.04 29.45
N GLN A 64 6.86 -8.72 29.49
CA GLN A 64 5.71 -7.80 29.47
C GLN A 64 4.92 -7.88 28.15
N ILE A 65 5.62 -8.04 27.02
CA ILE A 65 4.98 -8.23 25.71
C ILE A 65 4.30 -9.60 25.66
N LEU A 66 4.97 -10.64 26.14
CA LEU A 66 4.39 -12.00 26.15
C LEU A 66 3.18 -12.09 27.10
N GLN A 67 3.21 -11.42 28.23
CA GLN A 67 2.06 -11.38 29.14
C GLN A 67 0.81 -10.83 28.44
N VAL A 68 0.94 -9.72 27.73
CA VAL A 68 -0.19 -9.11 26.97
C VAL A 68 -0.64 -10.01 25.82
N SER A 69 0.30 -10.59 25.06
CA SER A 69 -0.05 -11.45 23.93
C SER A 69 -0.69 -12.78 24.39
N ASN A 70 -0.19 -13.40 25.45
CA ASN A 70 -0.79 -14.60 26.04
C ASN A 70 -2.21 -14.31 26.55
N ALA A 71 -2.42 -13.17 27.23
CA ALA A 71 -3.73 -12.76 27.72
C ALA A 71 -4.72 -12.49 26.58
N LEU A 72 -4.26 -11.83 25.50
CA LEU A 72 -5.10 -11.55 24.34
C LEU A 72 -5.52 -12.84 23.63
N ILE A 73 -4.56 -13.73 23.36
CA ILE A 73 -4.84 -14.95 22.60
C ILE A 73 -5.65 -15.97 23.41
N ALA A 74 -5.61 -15.93 24.73
CA ALA A 74 -6.43 -16.77 25.59
C ALA A 74 -7.95 -16.55 25.43
N ALA A 75 -8.37 -15.40 24.86
CA ALA A 75 -9.77 -15.12 24.52
C ALA A 75 -10.28 -15.97 23.34
N ASN A 76 -9.40 -16.58 22.52
CA ASN A 76 -9.80 -17.48 21.45
C ASN A 76 -10.17 -18.86 22.01
N SER A 77 -11.37 -19.34 21.68
CA SER A 77 -11.86 -20.65 22.10
C SER A 77 -11.32 -21.83 21.25
N HIS A 78 -10.92 -21.56 20.01
CA HIS A 78 -10.46 -22.56 19.03
C HIS A 78 -8.95 -22.47 18.86
N ARG A 79 -8.20 -23.10 19.79
CA ARG A 79 -6.74 -23.03 19.80
C ARG A 79 -6.10 -24.25 20.46
N ILE A 80 -4.83 -24.48 20.16
CA ILE A 80 -3.97 -25.37 20.94
C ILE A 80 -3.44 -24.56 22.13
N GLU A 81 -3.74 -25.00 23.35
CA GLU A 81 -3.26 -24.31 24.54
C GLU A 81 -1.73 -24.32 24.61
N LYS A 82 -1.15 -23.12 24.62
CA LYS A 82 0.27 -22.90 24.82
C LYS A 82 0.48 -21.56 25.51
N ASN A 83 1.47 -21.50 26.38
CA ASN A 83 1.91 -20.25 27.01
C ASN A 83 3.33 -19.97 26.58
N LEU A 84 3.54 -18.88 25.89
CA LEU A 84 4.86 -18.42 25.50
C LEU A 84 5.57 -17.82 26.73
N TYR A 85 6.82 -18.22 26.93
CA TYR A 85 7.70 -17.67 27.95
C TYR A 85 9.04 -17.24 27.36
N THR A 86 9.78 -16.42 28.06
CA THR A 86 11.11 -15.97 27.64
C THR A 86 12.07 -15.91 28.79
N SER A 87 13.35 -16.07 28.48
CA SER A 87 14.47 -15.82 29.41
C SER A 87 15.07 -14.42 29.26
N LEU A 88 14.51 -13.58 28.39
CA LEU A 88 14.97 -12.20 28.24
C LEU A 88 14.67 -11.38 29.49
N PRO A 89 15.48 -10.34 29.78
CA PRO A 89 15.23 -9.44 30.91
C PRO A 89 13.91 -8.69 30.74
N ASN A 90 13.39 -8.16 31.86
CA ASN A 90 12.21 -7.32 31.85
C ASN A 90 12.42 -6.07 30.99
N GLY A 91 11.43 -5.77 30.18
CA GLY A 91 11.34 -4.55 29.39
C GLY A 91 10.32 -3.56 29.95
N PRO A 92 10.07 -2.45 29.26
CA PRO A 92 9.03 -1.50 29.63
C PRO A 92 7.64 -2.13 29.51
N ALA A 93 6.69 -1.61 30.28
CA ALA A 93 5.29 -2.00 30.19
C ALA A 93 4.72 -1.68 28.79
N VAL A 94 3.84 -2.56 28.31
CA VAL A 94 3.06 -2.29 27.10
C VAL A 94 2.08 -1.16 27.41
N GLN A 95 2.02 -0.17 26.51
CA GLN A 95 1.14 1.00 26.66
C GLN A 95 0.02 0.94 25.64
N ALA A 96 -1.18 1.37 26.02
CA ALA A 96 -2.30 1.57 25.13
C ALA A 96 -2.72 3.03 25.15
N ALA A 97 -3.00 3.60 23.99
CA ALA A 97 -3.48 4.96 23.84
C ALA A 97 -4.71 4.98 22.93
N HIS A 98 -5.68 5.82 23.27
CA HIS A 98 -6.85 6.08 22.44
C HIS A 98 -6.77 7.49 21.85
N PHE A 99 -7.11 7.63 20.57
CA PHE A 99 -7.10 8.90 19.85
C PHE A 99 -8.50 9.19 19.28
N ALA A 100 -8.88 10.46 19.28
CA ALA A 100 -10.19 10.90 18.80
C ALA A 100 -10.35 10.82 17.27
N SER A 101 -9.24 10.79 16.50
CA SER A 101 -9.25 10.69 15.05
C SER A 101 -7.96 10.02 14.53
N MET A 102 -7.97 9.61 13.27
CA MET A 102 -6.78 9.08 12.60
C MET A 102 -5.66 10.12 12.49
N GLU A 103 -6.00 11.39 12.33
CA GLU A 103 -5.03 12.48 12.30
C GLU A 103 -4.37 12.67 13.68
N ALA A 104 -5.18 12.66 14.76
CA ALA A 104 -4.67 12.71 16.11
C ALA A 104 -3.77 11.51 16.43
N GLN A 105 -4.13 10.31 15.94
CA GLN A 105 -3.30 9.11 16.04
C GLN A 105 -1.98 9.28 15.30
N GLY A 106 -2.00 9.73 14.04
CA GLY A 106 -0.78 9.97 13.26
C GLY A 106 0.15 10.96 13.94
N LYS A 107 -0.39 12.08 14.47
CA LYS A 107 0.37 13.08 15.23
C LYS A 107 0.98 12.48 16.50
N GLY A 108 0.18 11.75 17.29
CA GLY A 108 0.64 11.14 18.54
C GLY A 108 1.74 10.10 18.33
N VAL A 109 1.62 9.30 17.24
CA VAL A 109 2.66 8.33 16.86
C VAL A 109 3.95 9.05 16.46
N ALA A 110 3.87 10.11 15.66
CA ALA A 110 5.04 10.90 15.27
C ALA A 110 5.74 11.55 16.50
N GLU A 111 4.98 12.09 17.45
CA GLU A 111 5.50 12.62 18.71
C GLU A 111 6.17 11.54 19.57
N LEU A 112 5.59 10.34 19.62
CA LEU A 112 6.19 9.19 20.30
C LEU A 112 7.53 8.82 19.66
N VAL A 113 7.61 8.75 18.33
CA VAL A 113 8.87 8.48 17.61
C VAL A 113 9.92 9.52 17.96
N GLU A 114 9.61 10.82 17.91
CA GLU A 114 10.54 11.88 18.33
C GLU A 114 11.05 11.68 19.77
N SER A 115 10.15 11.30 20.66
CA SER A 115 10.52 11.05 22.07
C SER A 115 11.47 9.86 22.21
N LEU A 116 11.28 8.81 21.41
CA LEU A 116 12.17 7.64 21.39
C LEU A 116 13.54 7.99 20.83
N ILE A 117 13.60 8.77 19.75
CA ILE A 117 14.87 9.27 19.20
C ILE A 117 15.65 10.09 20.23
N LYS A 118 14.97 10.97 20.97
CA LYS A 118 15.59 11.73 22.06
C LYS A 118 16.12 10.83 23.20
N LYS A 119 15.54 9.64 23.37
CA LYS A 119 16.00 8.62 24.33
C LYS A 119 17.13 7.72 23.78
N GLY A 120 17.61 7.98 22.55
CA GLY A 120 18.73 7.27 21.96
C GLY A 120 18.36 6.08 21.06
N TYR A 121 17.08 5.82 20.78
CA TYR A 121 16.66 4.87 19.77
C TYR A 121 16.99 5.39 18.37
N ARG A 122 17.25 4.50 17.42
CA ARG A 122 17.45 4.85 16.01
C ARG A 122 16.15 4.62 15.25
N TYR A 123 15.90 5.32 14.17
CA TYR A 123 14.71 5.11 13.32
C TYR A 123 14.55 3.65 12.89
N LYS A 124 15.64 2.96 12.57
CA LYS A 124 15.63 1.55 12.18
C LYS A 124 15.24 0.57 13.31
N ASP A 125 15.23 1.03 14.54
CA ASP A 125 14.85 0.23 15.72
C ASP A 125 13.34 0.36 16.01
N ILE A 126 12.62 1.19 15.24
CA ILE A 126 11.20 1.50 15.41
C ILE A 126 10.40 0.96 14.24
N ALA A 127 9.35 0.18 14.52
CA ALA A 127 8.41 -0.28 13.52
C ALA A 127 6.98 0.12 13.90
N ILE A 128 6.21 0.55 12.92
CA ILE A 128 4.79 0.87 13.06
C ILE A 128 3.99 -0.13 12.24
N LEU A 129 3.11 -0.88 12.90
CA LEU A 129 2.28 -1.89 12.28
C LEU A 129 0.83 -1.41 12.22
N TYR A 130 0.18 -1.61 11.09
CA TYR A 130 -1.22 -1.27 10.89
C TYR A 130 -1.95 -2.39 10.12
N ARG A 131 -3.27 -2.48 10.30
CA ARG A 131 -4.07 -3.57 9.73
C ARG A 131 -4.34 -3.42 8.24
N ALA A 132 -4.51 -2.20 7.75
CA ALA A 132 -4.89 -1.92 6.37
C ALA A 132 -4.12 -0.74 5.80
N HIS A 133 -3.82 -0.78 4.50
CA HIS A 133 -2.98 0.22 3.83
C HIS A 133 -3.51 1.66 3.91
N TYR A 134 -4.84 1.87 3.94
CA TYR A 134 -5.40 3.21 4.05
C TYR A 134 -5.00 3.93 5.34
N MET A 135 -4.66 3.17 6.39
CA MET A 135 -4.21 3.73 7.67
C MET A 135 -2.82 4.38 7.59
N SER A 136 -2.01 4.04 6.58
CA SER A 136 -0.69 4.65 6.42
C SER A 136 -0.75 6.13 6.11
N ARG A 137 -1.82 6.61 5.47
CA ARG A 137 -1.94 7.99 5.01
C ARG A 137 -1.76 9.01 6.14
N SER A 138 -2.49 8.87 7.23
CA SER A 138 -2.40 9.80 8.37
C SER A 138 -1.03 9.76 9.06
N LEU A 139 -0.38 8.58 9.06
CA LEU A 139 0.98 8.41 9.56
C LEU A 139 1.97 9.12 8.64
N GLU A 140 1.90 8.87 7.33
CA GLU A 140 2.77 9.50 6.32
C GLU A 140 2.66 11.03 6.36
N GLU A 141 1.44 11.58 6.42
CA GLU A 141 1.21 13.02 6.52
C GLU A 141 1.83 13.63 7.79
N ALA A 142 1.69 12.94 8.94
CA ALA A 142 2.26 13.40 10.21
C ALA A 142 3.79 13.34 10.19
N PHE A 143 4.39 12.30 9.61
CA PHE A 143 5.83 12.12 9.49
C PHE A 143 6.43 13.15 8.53
N MET A 144 5.79 13.42 7.39
CA MET A 144 6.23 14.47 6.46
C MET A 144 6.19 15.85 7.08
N LYS A 145 5.12 16.20 7.84
CA LYS A 145 5.01 17.50 8.53
C LYS A 145 6.11 17.72 9.57
N LYS A 146 6.63 16.64 10.14
CA LYS A 146 7.72 16.65 11.14
C LYS A 146 9.09 16.31 10.57
N GLU A 147 9.19 16.14 9.24
CA GLU A 147 10.42 15.75 8.53
C GLU A 147 11.08 14.47 9.08
N LEU A 148 10.25 13.55 9.60
CA LEU A 148 10.72 12.27 10.12
C LEU A 148 10.93 11.27 8.96
N PRO A 149 12.11 10.63 8.86
CA PRO A 149 12.36 9.63 7.83
C PRO A 149 11.55 8.35 8.10
N TYR A 150 10.96 7.78 7.05
CA TYR A 150 10.25 6.51 7.13
C TYR A 150 10.37 5.70 5.85
N THR A 151 10.13 4.40 5.96
CA THR A 151 10.04 3.48 4.82
C THR A 151 8.80 2.60 4.97
N ILE A 152 8.02 2.45 3.89
CA ILE A 152 6.91 1.50 3.85
C ILE A 152 7.42 0.18 3.31
N CYS A 153 7.41 -0.86 4.16
CA CYS A 153 7.98 -2.17 3.83
C CYS A 153 7.09 -3.03 2.92
N SER A 154 5.79 -2.77 2.89
CA SER A 154 4.86 -3.48 2.01
C SER A 154 3.78 -2.54 1.49
N GLY A 155 3.49 -2.62 0.19
CA GLY A 155 2.58 -1.71 -0.49
C GLY A 155 3.30 -0.58 -1.21
N ILE A 156 2.52 0.27 -1.87
CA ILE A 156 3.00 1.46 -2.57
C ILE A 156 2.70 2.66 -1.68
N GLN A 157 3.69 3.49 -1.39
CA GLN A 157 3.50 4.76 -0.69
C GLN A 157 2.35 5.53 -1.31
N PHE A 158 1.56 6.22 -0.50
CA PHE A 158 0.36 6.91 -0.98
C PHE A 158 0.64 7.76 -2.22
N TYR A 159 1.66 8.63 -2.16
CA TYR A 159 2.04 9.49 -3.28
C TYR A 159 2.72 8.77 -4.45
N GLN A 160 3.06 7.50 -4.29
CA GLN A 160 3.63 6.66 -5.36
C GLN A 160 2.57 5.85 -6.11
N ARG A 161 1.32 5.82 -5.62
CA ARG A 161 0.22 5.14 -6.31
C ARG A 161 -0.02 5.74 -7.68
N ALA A 162 -0.31 4.90 -8.66
CA ALA A 162 -0.49 5.33 -10.04
C ALA A 162 -1.57 6.41 -10.18
N GLU A 163 -2.71 6.19 -9.53
CA GLU A 163 -3.84 7.10 -9.52
C GLU A 163 -3.49 8.46 -8.91
N ILE A 164 -2.71 8.49 -7.80
CA ILE A 164 -2.26 9.75 -7.18
C ILE A 164 -1.34 10.51 -8.12
N LYS A 165 -0.38 9.81 -8.74
CA LYS A 165 0.51 10.41 -9.72
C LYS A 165 -0.25 10.94 -10.93
N ASP A 166 -1.28 10.22 -11.40
CA ASP A 166 -2.12 10.68 -12.50
C ASP A 166 -2.85 11.99 -12.14
N ALA A 167 -3.44 12.04 -10.92
CA ALA A 167 -4.12 13.23 -10.43
C ALA A 167 -3.18 14.43 -10.29
N LEU A 168 -2.02 14.23 -9.69
CA LEU A 168 -0.99 15.27 -9.56
C LEU A 168 -0.49 15.73 -10.94
N SER A 169 -0.33 14.81 -11.90
CA SER A 169 0.09 15.15 -13.27
C SER A 169 -0.96 15.99 -13.99
N TYR A 170 -2.25 15.74 -13.79
CA TYR A 170 -3.30 16.64 -14.29
C TYR A 170 -3.18 18.04 -13.70
N MET A 171 -2.99 18.17 -12.39
CA MET A 171 -2.78 19.46 -11.74
C MET A 171 -1.55 20.20 -12.29
N ARG A 172 -0.45 19.48 -12.49
CA ARG A 172 0.79 20.05 -13.02
C ARG A 172 0.67 20.45 -14.48
N MET A 173 -0.13 19.70 -15.28
CA MET A 173 -0.45 20.10 -16.66
C MET A 173 -1.13 21.45 -16.76
N LEU A 174 -1.96 21.85 -15.78
CA LEU A 174 -2.59 23.16 -15.76
C LEU A 174 -1.57 24.31 -15.63
N VAL A 175 -0.44 24.05 -14.97
CA VAL A 175 0.56 25.07 -14.64
C VAL A 175 1.79 24.96 -15.54
N TYR A 176 2.42 23.78 -15.60
CA TYR A 176 3.76 23.62 -16.20
C TYR A 176 3.74 23.10 -17.63
N ARG A 177 2.74 22.26 -17.98
CA ARG A 177 2.61 21.64 -19.32
C ARG A 177 3.88 20.90 -19.77
N ASP A 178 4.59 20.27 -18.81
CA ASP A 178 5.81 19.54 -19.10
C ASP A 178 5.54 18.18 -19.75
N ASP A 179 6.54 17.63 -20.42
CA ASP A 179 6.43 16.41 -21.22
C ASP A 179 6.14 15.17 -20.38
N LEU A 180 6.65 15.09 -19.15
CA LEU A 180 6.43 13.94 -18.27
C LEU A 180 4.97 13.84 -17.84
N ASP A 181 4.39 14.95 -17.40
CA ASP A 181 2.99 15.02 -17.00
C ASP A 181 2.05 14.89 -18.21
N PHE A 182 2.45 15.42 -19.37
CA PHE A 182 1.75 15.20 -20.63
C PHE A 182 1.67 13.71 -20.99
N LEU A 183 2.80 13.01 -21.04
CA LEU A 183 2.85 11.57 -21.36
C LEU A 183 2.01 10.72 -20.40
N ARG A 184 1.89 11.17 -19.16
CA ARG A 184 1.11 10.47 -18.16
C ARG A 184 -0.40 10.69 -18.32
N THR A 185 -0.83 11.87 -18.74
CA THR A 185 -2.24 12.28 -18.73
C THR A 185 -2.91 12.22 -20.10
N VAL A 186 -2.18 12.41 -21.19
CA VAL A 186 -2.74 12.55 -22.54
C VAL A 186 -3.61 11.38 -22.98
N ASN A 187 -3.29 10.14 -22.55
CA ASN A 187 -4.06 8.92 -22.84
C ASN A 187 -4.67 8.27 -21.59
N THR A 188 -4.81 9.00 -20.51
CA THR A 188 -5.42 8.60 -19.25
C THR A 188 -6.54 9.59 -18.87
N PRO A 189 -7.84 9.27 -19.13
CA PRO A 189 -8.39 8.04 -19.72
C PRO A 189 -8.02 7.85 -21.19
N LYS A 190 -8.36 6.68 -21.73
CA LYS A 190 -8.00 6.31 -23.10
C LYS A 190 -8.59 7.27 -24.15
N ARG A 191 -7.70 7.95 -24.90
CA ARG A 191 -8.05 8.93 -25.94
C ARG A 191 -7.57 8.56 -27.35
N ASN A 192 -7.20 7.27 -27.53
CA ASN A 192 -6.62 6.75 -28.77
C ASN A 192 -5.28 7.42 -29.17
N ILE A 193 -4.53 7.89 -28.18
CA ILE A 193 -3.16 8.44 -28.36
C ILE A 193 -2.17 7.40 -27.90
N GLY A 194 -1.97 6.37 -28.74
CA GLY A 194 -1.08 5.26 -28.45
C GLY A 194 0.38 5.53 -28.84
N ARG A 195 1.21 4.50 -28.71
CA ARG A 195 2.68 4.58 -28.84
C ARG A 195 3.15 5.22 -30.15
N SER A 196 2.55 4.88 -31.28
CA SER A 196 2.94 5.42 -32.60
C SER A 196 2.66 6.93 -32.70
N ARG A 197 1.56 7.40 -32.12
CA ARG A 197 1.23 8.83 -32.09
C ARG A 197 2.15 9.62 -31.14
N ILE A 198 2.49 9.03 -30.02
CA ILE A 198 3.48 9.61 -29.08
C ILE A 198 4.84 9.70 -29.75
N GLN A 199 5.28 8.67 -30.47
CA GLN A 199 6.55 8.70 -31.19
C GLN A 199 6.56 9.82 -32.25
N PHE A 200 5.49 9.96 -33.05
CA PHE A 200 5.35 11.06 -34.00
C PHE A 200 5.48 12.43 -33.31
N LEU A 201 4.79 12.63 -32.16
CA LEU A 201 4.87 13.88 -31.42
C LEU A 201 6.30 14.13 -30.90
N THR A 202 6.99 13.09 -30.45
CA THR A 202 8.36 13.20 -29.96
C THR A 202 9.32 13.65 -31.06
N GLU A 203 9.24 13.03 -32.24
CA GLU A 203 10.05 13.39 -33.40
C GLU A 203 9.74 14.82 -33.90
N TYR A 204 8.44 15.18 -33.94
CA TYR A 204 7.98 16.52 -34.33
C TYR A 204 8.46 17.61 -33.35
N ALA A 205 8.34 17.33 -32.03
CA ALA A 205 8.74 18.24 -30.96
C ALA A 205 10.25 18.48 -30.95
N GLN A 206 11.04 17.41 -31.08
CA GLN A 206 12.50 17.48 -31.16
C GLN A 206 13.00 18.30 -32.35
N GLY A 207 12.38 18.11 -33.53
CA GLY A 207 12.76 18.87 -34.73
C GLY A 207 12.44 20.36 -34.67
N ARG A 208 11.64 20.81 -33.67
CA ARG A 208 11.18 22.22 -33.51
C ARG A 208 11.52 22.82 -32.16
N GLU A 209 12.14 22.07 -31.28
CA GLU A 209 12.48 22.49 -29.91
C GLU A 209 11.27 22.99 -29.10
N ILE A 210 10.13 22.29 -29.24
CA ILE A 210 8.88 22.58 -28.53
C ILE A 210 8.48 21.42 -27.61
N SER A 211 7.53 21.68 -26.68
CA SER A 211 6.99 20.62 -25.82
C SER A 211 6.08 19.66 -26.60
N LEU A 212 5.91 18.43 -26.08
CA LEU A 212 4.96 17.44 -26.62
C LEU A 212 3.52 17.97 -26.62
N TYR A 213 3.16 18.77 -25.62
CA TYR A 213 1.85 19.40 -25.55
C TYR A 213 1.64 20.39 -26.70
N GLN A 214 2.65 21.24 -26.98
CA GLN A 214 2.62 22.17 -28.10
C GLN A 214 2.60 21.43 -29.43
N ALA A 215 3.40 20.37 -29.57
CA ALA A 215 3.40 19.51 -30.76
C ALA A 215 2.01 18.90 -31.02
N LEU A 216 1.29 18.46 -29.95
CA LEU A 216 -0.08 17.97 -30.09
C LEU A 216 -1.02 19.06 -30.59
N LYS A 217 -0.95 20.28 -30.03
CA LYS A 217 -1.80 21.41 -30.43
C LYS A 217 -1.64 21.76 -31.94
N GLU A 218 -0.42 21.79 -32.42
CA GLU A 218 -0.12 22.06 -33.82
C GLU A 218 -0.60 20.98 -34.78
N ASN A 219 -0.77 19.76 -34.30
CA ASN A 219 -1.15 18.60 -35.14
C ASN A 219 -2.60 18.14 -34.96
N LEU A 220 -3.44 18.82 -34.18
CA LEU A 220 -4.84 18.44 -33.93
C LEU A 220 -5.67 18.24 -35.18
N ALA A 221 -5.47 19.05 -36.21
CA ALA A 221 -6.23 19.02 -37.47
C ALA A 221 -5.71 17.93 -38.45
N THR A 222 -4.58 17.32 -38.17
CA THR A 222 -4.02 16.30 -39.07
C THR A 222 -4.85 15.02 -39.03
N ALA A 223 -4.78 14.23 -40.10
CA ALA A 223 -5.46 12.92 -40.17
C ALA A 223 -5.06 11.98 -39.03
N LEU A 224 -3.85 12.14 -38.46
CA LEU A 224 -3.34 11.31 -37.39
C LEU A 224 -4.08 11.54 -36.05
N PHE A 225 -4.56 12.77 -35.78
CA PHE A 225 -5.18 13.15 -34.50
C PHE A 225 -6.66 13.51 -34.63
N SER A 226 -7.17 13.88 -35.80
CA SER A 226 -8.56 14.31 -36.01
C SER A 226 -9.60 13.27 -35.59
N SER A 227 -9.26 11.96 -35.68
CA SER A 227 -10.11 10.84 -35.26
C SER A 227 -9.93 10.43 -33.80
N THR A 228 -9.15 11.16 -33.02
CA THR A 228 -8.85 10.88 -31.61
C THR A 228 -9.58 11.88 -30.70
N LYS A 229 -9.53 11.62 -29.38
CA LYS A 229 -10.00 12.58 -28.38
C LYS A 229 -8.91 13.59 -27.95
N ALA A 230 -7.89 13.83 -28.80
CA ALA A 230 -6.83 14.80 -28.54
C ALA A 230 -7.37 16.21 -28.34
N GLY A 231 -8.34 16.62 -29.16
CA GLY A 231 -8.98 17.93 -29.06
C GLY A 231 -9.77 18.13 -27.76
N GLU A 232 -10.38 17.07 -27.20
CA GLU A 232 -11.03 17.13 -25.88
C GLU A 232 -9.99 17.38 -24.77
N TYR A 233 -8.85 16.69 -24.82
CA TYR A 233 -7.76 16.88 -23.86
C TYR A 233 -7.19 18.29 -23.89
N VAL A 234 -6.93 18.83 -25.09
CA VAL A 234 -6.40 20.20 -25.22
C VAL A 234 -7.42 21.22 -24.72
N ARG A 235 -8.71 21.06 -25.04
CA ARG A 235 -9.77 21.95 -24.52
C ARG A 235 -9.87 21.87 -22.99
N LEU A 236 -9.71 20.69 -22.41
CA LEU A 236 -9.70 20.53 -20.97
C LEU A 236 -8.56 21.32 -20.33
N ILE A 237 -7.33 21.18 -20.82
CA ILE A 237 -6.15 21.81 -20.22
C ILE A 237 -6.13 23.33 -20.45
N ASP A 238 -6.43 23.79 -21.66
CA ASP A 238 -6.38 25.23 -22.00
C ASP A 238 -7.60 26.01 -21.49
N GLY A 239 -8.75 25.35 -21.38
CA GLY A 239 -10.00 25.99 -20.96
C GLY A 239 -10.27 25.98 -19.46
N PHE A 240 -9.42 25.28 -18.69
CA PHE A 240 -9.66 25.12 -17.27
C PHE A 240 -9.39 26.41 -16.47
N GLN A 241 -10.35 26.83 -15.64
CA GLN A 241 -10.27 28.03 -14.83
C GLN A 241 -9.76 27.73 -13.43
N THR A 242 -8.63 28.31 -13.06
CA THR A 242 -7.99 28.10 -11.73
C THR A 242 -8.15 29.30 -10.80
N ASP A 243 -8.46 30.47 -11.33
CA ASP A 243 -8.43 31.74 -10.59
C ASP A 243 -9.42 31.77 -9.42
N GLY A 244 -8.91 32.10 -8.25
CA GLY A 244 -9.68 32.25 -7.02
C GLY A 244 -10.21 30.95 -6.40
N LYS A 245 -9.91 29.78 -6.96
CA LYS A 245 -10.36 28.50 -6.44
C LYS A 245 -9.33 27.88 -5.50
N PRO A 246 -9.76 27.28 -4.38
CA PRO A 246 -8.88 26.49 -3.53
C PRO A 246 -8.41 25.23 -4.25
N VAL A 247 -7.21 24.76 -3.93
CA VAL A 247 -6.53 23.63 -4.62
C VAL A 247 -7.37 22.35 -4.64
N HIS A 248 -8.12 22.06 -3.58
CA HIS A 248 -8.96 20.86 -3.51
C HIS A 248 -10.15 20.90 -4.47
N GLU A 249 -10.71 22.08 -4.72
CA GLU A 249 -11.79 22.28 -5.72
C GLU A 249 -11.23 22.12 -7.14
N ILE A 250 -10.09 22.75 -7.44
CA ILE A 250 -9.38 22.58 -8.72
C ILE A 250 -9.12 21.10 -8.98
N LEU A 251 -8.60 20.38 -7.98
CA LEU A 251 -8.33 18.95 -8.09
C LEU A 251 -9.61 18.14 -8.38
N SER A 252 -10.69 18.39 -7.64
CA SER A 252 -11.96 17.71 -7.87
C SER A 252 -12.51 17.96 -9.26
N GLU A 253 -12.55 19.21 -9.68
CA GLU A 253 -13.09 19.61 -10.99
C GLU A 253 -12.28 19.05 -12.16
N ILE A 254 -10.93 19.13 -12.13
CA ILE A 254 -10.09 18.62 -13.22
C ILE A 254 -10.21 17.10 -13.34
N LEU A 255 -10.32 16.39 -12.22
CA LEU A 255 -10.52 14.95 -12.22
C LEU A 255 -11.89 14.58 -12.80
N ASP A 256 -12.97 15.23 -12.36
CA ASP A 256 -14.32 15.01 -12.89
C ASP A 256 -14.39 15.30 -14.40
N GLN A 257 -13.82 16.41 -14.86
CA GLN A 257 -13.78 16.79 -16.28
C GLN A 257 -12.84 15.92 -17.13
N SER A 258 -11.85 15.26 -16.54
CA SER A 258 -10.91 14.39 -17.26
C SER A 258 -11.59 13.19 -17.91
N GLY A 259 -12.78 12.79 -17.43
CA GLY A 259 -13.55 11.64 -17.90
C GLY A 259 -13.02 10.28 -17.43
N ARG A 260 -12.15 10.25 -16.44
CA ARG A 260 -11.73 9.02 -15.75
C ARG A 260 -12.66 8.75 -14.57
N ASP A 261 -12.96 7.46 -14.32
CA ASP A 261 -13.65 7.07 -13.11
C ASP A 261 -12.68 7.14 -11.90
N TRP A 262 -12.94 8.10 -11.02
CA TRP A 262 -12.18 8.37 -9.82
C TRP A 262 -12.92 7.92 -8.54
N THR A 263 -13.93 7.06 -8.65
CA THR A 263 -14.75 6.61 -7.51
C THR A 263 -13.93 5.92 -6.42
N ILE A 264 -12.77 5.37 -6.77
CA ILE A 264 -11.79 4.80 -5.82
C ILE A 264 -11.29 5.81 -4.77
N TRP A 265 -11.52 7.12 -4.98
CA TRP A 265 -11.06 8.21 -4.10
C TRP A 265 -12.11 8.73 -3.14
N ARG A 266 -13.37 8.39 -3.37
CA ARG A 266 -14.50 8.90 -2.58
C ARG A 266 -14.87 8.01 -1.38
N ASN A 267 -14.18 6.86 -1.21
CA ASN A 267 -14.42 5.89 -0.13
C ASN A 267 -13.23 5.79 0.82
#